data_0ce877144197fbe1319043fe1c5c61b6
#
_entry.id   0ce877144197fbe1319043fe1c5c61b6
#
_cell.length_a   1.000
_cell.length_b   1.000
_cell.length_c   1.000
_cell.angle_alpha   90.00
_cell.angle_beta   90.00
_cell.angle_gamma   90.00
#
_symmetry.space_group_name_H-M   'P 1'
#
loop_
_entity.id
_entity.type
_entity.pdbx_description
1 polymer ?
#
loop_
_entity_poly.entity_id
_entity_poly.type
_entity_poly.pdbx_seq_one_letter_code
_entity_poly.pdbx_strand_id
1 'polypeptide(L)'
;FFKHLNSYTNLMGEKEEHYQSKMLFKSALTAAGFNAEVEIPLAEGQLRADVLAANNLAFEIQCAPLSDAEFKHRHSLYRKIGITDIWIVGQRHYLKRSLKQTQLIFFRQNKKWGNYYLEVNPTKNCFCLKYNVLQEAVTSKLRYQTKHFALDEIGIKEFWVFRPKLKTYTSNPVNQRKYIQHQIKQKSKLGLKVAEMLYQQQLSIDDLPNSILVK
;
A
#
# COMPACT_ATOMS: atom_id res chain seq x y z
N PHE A 1 12.51 -31.14 1.55
CA PHE A 1 11.44 -31.45 2.54
C PHE A 1 11.01 -30.24 3.37
N PHE A 2 11.94 -29.37 3.79
CA PHE A 2 11.61 -28.20 4.62
C PHE A 2 10.90 -27.04 3.89
N LYS A 3 10.99 -26.95 2.58
CA LYS A 3 10.34 -25.88 1.79
C LYS A 3 8.80 -25.98 1.76
N HIS A 4 8.25 -27.18 1.88
CA HIS A 4 6.79 -27.39 1.89
C HIS A 4 6.16 -27.11 3.25
N LEU A 5 6.86 -27.33 4.36
CA LEU A 5 6.36 -27.03 5.72
C LEU A 5 6.19 -25.53 5.92
N ASN A 6 7.14 -24.70 5.45
CA ASN A 6 7.05 -23.24 5.55
C ASN A 6 5.90 -22.64 4.71
N SER A 7 5.52 -23.26 3.59
CA SER A 7 4.38 -22.78 2.79
C SER A 7 3.04 -23.11 3.46
N TYR A 8 2.94 -24.23 4.15
CA TYR A 8 1.71 -24.66 4.83
C TYR A 8 1.43 -23.81 6.08
N THR A 9 2.45 -23.53 6.89
CA THR A 9 2.34 -22.66 8.08
C THR A 9 2.03 -21.22 7.69
N ASN A 10 2.58 -20.71 6.60
CA ASN A 10 2.26 -19.38 6.08
C ASN A 10 0.81 -19.26 5.58
N LEU A 11 0.29 -20.30 4.90
CA LEU A 11 -1.11 -20.31 4.43
C LEU A 11 -2.12 -20.38 5.58
N MET A 12 -1.82 -21.10 6.64
CA MET A 12 -2.68 -21.14 7.84
C MET A 12 -2.65 -19.80 8.56
N GLY A 13 -1.49 -19.17 8.70
CA GLY A 13 -1.36 -17.84 9.31
C GLY A 13 -2.04 -16.73 8.49
N GLU A 14 -1.98 -16.78 7.14
CA GLU A 14 -2.67 -15.83 6.27
C GLU A 14 -4.20 -15.95 6.36
N LYS A 15 -4.74 -17.16 6.50
CA LYS A 15 -6.18 -17.37 6.70
C LYS A 15 -6.64 -16.86 8.06
N GLU A 16 -5.87 -17.11 9.10
CA GLU A 16 -6.17 -16.64 10.44
C GLU A 16 -6.10 -15.11 10.53
N GLU A 17 -5.06 -14.49 9.99
CA GLU A 17 -4.92 -13.02 9.91
C GLU A 17 -6.13 -12.38 9.19
N HIS A 18 -6.54 -12.97 8.06
CA HIS A 18 -7.68 -12.50 7.27
C HIS A 18 -8.98 -12.59 8.07
N TYR A 19 -9.26 -13.73 8.70
CA TYR A 19 -10.46 -13.94 9.49
C TYR A 19 -10.53 -12.97 10.68
N GLN A 20 -9.47 -12.89 11.48
CA GLN A 20 -9.40 -11.98 12.63
C GLN A 20 -9.58 -10.53 12.21
N SER A 21 -8.93 -10.10 11.12
CA SER A 21 -9.06 -8.74 10.61
C SER A 21 -10.50 -8.42 10.21
N LYS A 22 -11.22 -9.32 9.52
CA LYS A 22 -12.63 -9.12 9.17
C LYS A 22 -13.50 -8.95 10.41
N MET A 23 -13.34 -9.81 11.40
CA MET A 23 -14.14 -9.76 12.62
C MET A 23 -13.90 -8.49 13.41
N LEU A 24 -12.63 -8.04 13.50
CA LEU A 24 -12.28 -6.79 14.15
C LEU A 24 -12.84 -5.57 13.42
N PHE A 25 -12.75 -5.51 12.09
CA PHE A 25 -13.37 -4.43 11.31
C PHE A 25 -14.88 -4.41 11.45
N LYS A 26 -15.55 -5.57 11.37
CA LYS A 26 -16.99 -5.66 11.60
C LYS A 26 -17.36 -5.09 12.98
N SER A 27 -16.69 -5.55 14.04
CA SER A 27 -16.95 -5.10 15.41
C SER A 27 -16.74 -3.60 15.58
N ALA A 28 -15.61 -3.07 15.09
CA ALA A 28 -15.28 -1.66 15.19
C ALA A 28 -16.26 -0.76 14.41
N LEU A 29 -16.65 -1.17 13.19
CA LEU A 29 -17.63 -0.46 12.38
C LEU A 29 -19.02 -0.47 13.02
N THR A 30 -19.46 -1.62 13.55
CA THR A 30 -20.73 -1.72 14.27
C THR A 30 -20.74 -0.83 15.50
N ALA A 31 -19.67 -0.83 16.30
CA ALA A 31 -19.53 0.05 17.46
C ALA A 31 -19.54 1.54 17.06
N ALA A 32 -18.99 1.87 15.88
CA ALA A 32 -19.00 3.24 15.35
C ALA A 32 -20.36 3.67 14.74
N GLY A 33 -21.37 2.80 14.79
CA GLY A 33 -22.75 3.09 14.33
C GLY A 33 -23.03 2.71 12.88
N PHE A 34 -22.15 1.96 12.21
CA PHE A 34 -22.41 1.43 10.88
C PHE A 34 -23.13 0.07 10.97
N ASN A 35 -24.11 -0.17 10.09
CA ASN A 35 -24.56 -1.55 9.88
C ASN A 35 -23.47 -2.29 9.11
N ALA A 36 -22.76 -3.22 9.78
CA ALA A 36 -21.62 -3.94 9.22
C ALA A 36 -21.84 -5.45 9.25
N GLU A 37 -21.70 -6.08 8.09
CA GLU A 37 -21.86 -7.52 7.91
C GLU A 37 -20.64 -8.10 7.19
N VAL A 38 -20.35 -9.40 7.40
CA VAL A 38 -19.19 -10.08 6.80
C VAL A 38 -19.63 -11.08 5.74
N GLU A 39 -18.76 -11.33 4.74
CA GLU A 39 -18.97 -12.36 3.72
C GLU A 39 -20.26 -12.19 2.90
N ILE A 40 -20.63 -10.94 2.59
CA ILE A 40 -21.89 -10.65 1.90
C ILE A 40 -21.74 -10.90 0.40
N PRO A 41 -22.58 -11.80 -0.19
CA PRO A 41 -22.60 -11.98 -1.61
C PRO A 41 -23.23 -10.78 -2.32
N LEU A 42 -22.59 -10.32 -3.38
CA LEU A 42 -22.96 -9.16 -4.17
C LEU A 42 -22.89 -9.50 -5.66
N ALA A 43 -23.44 -8.63 -6.51
CA ALA A 43 -23.40 -8.79 -7.97
C ALA A 43 -23.83 -10.20 -8.41
N GLU A 44 -24.99 -10.66 -7.93
CA GLU A 44 -25.57 -11.99 -8.26
C GLU A 44 -24.62 -13.15 -7.91
N GLY A 45 -23.84 -13.01 -6.82
CA GLY A 45 -22.90 -14.02 -6.34
C GLY A 45 -21.53 -13.99 -7.02
N GLN A 46 -21.30 -13.09 -7.99
CA GLN A 46 -20.00 -12.93 -8.64
C GLN A 46 -18.94 -12.28 -7.75
N LEU A 47 -19.37 -11.65 -6.66
CA LEU A 47 -18.52 -10.94 -5.71
C LEU A 47 -18.98 -11.26 -4.29
N ARG A 48 -18.03 -11.31 -3.35
CA ARG A 48 -18.32 -11.44 -1.93
C ARG A 48 -17.46 -10.45 -1.15
N ALA A 49 -18.10 -9.49 -0.50
CA ALA A 49 -17.43 -8.49 0.30
C ALA A 49 -16.93 -9.08 1.62
N ASP A 50 -15.68 -8.84 1.99
CA ASP A 50 -15.15 -9.26 3.28
C ASP A 50 -15.91 -8.62 4.45
N VAL A 51 -16.08 -7.29 4.41
CA VAL A 51 -16.96 -6.54 5.32
C VAL A 51 -17.73 -5.49 4.53
N LEU A 52 -19.06 -5.57 4.53
CA LEU A 52 -19.92 -4.54 3.94
C LEU A 52 -20.47 -3.65 5.04
N ALA A 53 -20.30 -2.34 4.92
CA ALA A 53 -20.79 -1.34 5.86
C ALA A 53 -21.73 -0.35 5.16
N ALA A 54 -22.84 0.02 5.83
CA ALA A 54 -23.81 1.02 5.36
C ALA A 54 -24.35 0.75 3.94
N ASN A 55 -24.36 -0.49 3.49
CA ASN A 55 -24.83 -0.98 2.18
C ASN A 55 -24.06 -0.45 0.95
N ASN A 56 -23.13 0.48 1.09
CA ASN A 56 -22.43 1.09 -0.03
C ASN A 56 -20.91 1.19 0.17
N LEU A 57 -20.37 0.57 1.21
CA LEU A 57 -18.97 0.63 1.55
C LEU A 57 -18.44 -0.77 1.86
N ALA A 58 -17.58 -1.29 1.00
CA ALA A 58 -16.93 -2.59 1.19
C ALA A 58 -15.49 -2.41 1.66
N PHE A 59 -15.13 -3.08 2.75
CA PHE A 59 -13.75 -3.22 3.20
C PHE A 59 -13.24 -4.58 2.74
N GLU A 60 -12.26 -4.58 1.87
CA GLU A 60 -11.58 -5.76 1.34
C GLU A 60 -10.26 -5.97 2.06
N ILE A 61 -10.10 -7.10 2.71
CA ILE A 61 -8.92 -7.41 3.51
C ILE A 61 -8.05 -8.43 2.77
N GLN A 62 -6.91 -7.99 2.26
CA GLN A 62 -6.08 -8.81 1.40
C GLN A 62 -4.82 -9.29 2.11
N CYS A 63 -4.82 -10.54 2.56
CA CYS A 63 -3.67 -11.19 3.19
C CYS A 63 -2.90 -12.08 2.18
N ALA A 64 -3.60 -12.79 1.29
CA ALA A 64 -3.04 -13.67 0.27
C ALA A 64 -2.57 -12.90 -1.00
N PRO A 65 -1.79 -13.52 -1.90
CA PRO A 65 -1.50 -12.94 -3.21
C PRO A 65 -2.78 -12.65 -4.00
N LEU A 66 -2.79 -11.53 -4.71
CA LEU A 66 -3.86 -11.14 -5.62
C LEU A 66 -3.25 -10.67 -6.95
N SER A 67 -3.79 -11.13 -8.06
CA SER A 67 -3.37 -10.67 -9.38
C SER A 67 -3.99 -9.32 -9.73
N ASP A 68 -3.32 -8.55 -10.58
CA ASP A 68 -3.86 -7.28 -11.10
C ASP A 68 -5.17 -7.47 -11.84
N ALA A 69 -5.31 -8.57 -12.60
CA ALA A 69 -6.53 -8.89 -13.32
C ALA A 69 -7.71 -9.15 -12.38
N GLU A 70 -7.49 -9.94 -11.34
CA GLU A 70 -8.51 -10.22 -10.32
C GLU A 70 -8.91 -8.98 -9.54
N PHE A 71 -7.92 -8.19 -9.11
CA PHE A 71 -8.16 -6.92 -8.45
C PHE A 71 -9.05 -6.01 -9.31
N LYS A 72 -8.69 -5.79 -10.58
CA LYS A 72 -9.46 -4.96 -11.52
C LYS A 72 -10.88 -5.49 -11.75
N HIS A 73 -11.00 -6.80 -11.84
CA HIS A 73 -12.31 -7.44 -11.98
C HIS A 73 -13.22 -7.14 -10.78
N ARG A 74 -12.74 -7.42 -9.55
CA ARG A 74 -13.49 -7.15 -8.32
C ARG A 74 -13.81 -5.66 -8.16
N HIS A 75 -12.84 -4.78 -8.37
CA HIS A 75 -13.03 -3.33 -8.32
C HIS A 75 -14.09 -2.85 -9.34
N SER A 76 -14.10 -3.41 -10.56
CA SER A 76 -15.10 -3.06 -11.58
C SER A 76 -16.51 -3.50 -11.19
N LEU A 77 -16.66 -4.66 -10.56
CA LEU A 77 -17.94 -5.15 -10.06
C LEU A 77 -18.49 -4.24 -8.97
N TYR A 78 -17.66 -3.86 -7.98
CA TYR A 78 -18.07 -2.89 -6.95
C TYR A 78 -18.58 -1.58 -7.56
N ARG A 79 -17.84 -1.03 -8.51
CA ARG A 79 -18.25 0.20 -9.21
C ARG A 79 -19.56 0.06 -9.95
N LYS A 80 -19.80 -1.06 -10.63
CA LYS A 80 -21.04 -1.32 -11.37
C LYS A 80 -22.28 -1.32 -10.48
N ILE A 81 -22.15 -1.81 -9.25
CA ILE A 81 -23.25 -1.85 -8.28
C ILE A 81 -23.27 -0.66 -7.32
N GLY A 82 -22.46 0.38 -7.56
CA GLY A 82 -22.45 1.62 -6.78
C GLY A 82 -21.81 1.50 -5.39
N ILE A 83 -21.02 0.47 -5.13
CA ILE A 83 -20.32 0.25 -3.87
C ILE A 83 -18.89 0.80 -3.97
N THR A 84 -18.45 1.51 -2.94
CA THR A 84 -17.08 1.96 -2.79
C THR A 84 -16.25 0.89 -2.09
N ASP A 85 -15.21 0.39 -2.74
CA ASP A 85 -14.29 -0.60 -2.17
C ASP A 85 -13.06 0.07 -1.53
N ILE A 86 -12.77 -0.33 -0.29
CA ILE A 86 -11.58 0.09 0.47
C ILE A 86 -10.72 -1.16 0.69
N TRP A 87 -9.53 -1.16 0.10
CA TRP A 87 -8.59 -2.26 0.21
C TRP A 87 -7.62 -2.04 1.35
N ILE A 88 -7.52 -3.02 2.24
CA ILE A 88 -6.65 -3.02 3.40
C ILE A 88 -5.83 -4.30 3.37
N VAL A 89 -4.52 -4.18 3.48
CA VAL A 89 -3.64 -5.34 3.31
C VAL A 89 -3.11 -5.87 4.63
N GLY A 90 -2.94 -7.18 4.69
CA GLY A 90 -2.25 -7.89 5.78
C GLY A 90 -0.73 -7.82 5.66
N GLN A 91 -0.05 -8.45 6.62
CA GLN A 91 1.39 -8.37 6.85
C GLN A 91 2.24 -8.70 5.61
N ARG A 92 1.80 -9.64 4.79
CA ARG A 92 2.48 -10.02 3.54
C ARG A 92 2.74 -8.85 2.60
N HIS A 93 1.81 -7.91 2.55
CA HIS A 93 1.79 -6.77 1.64
C HIS A 93 2.23 -5.44 2.27
N TYR A 94 2.70 -5.43 3.51
CA TYR A 94 3.13 -4.19 4.16
C TYR A 94 4.18 -3.44 3.36
N LEU A 95 4.00 -2.13 3.21
CA LEU A 95 4.99 -1.26 2.60
C LEU A 95 6.24 -1.18 3.46
N LYS A 96 7.38 -1.50 2.84
CA LYS A 96 8.72 -1.37 3.43
C LYS A 96 9.45 -0.19 2.77
N ARG A 97 10.78 -0.26 2.72
CA ARG A 97 11.62 0.80 2.12
C ARG A 97 11.53 0.86 0.59
N SER A 98 11.22 -0.24 -0.05
CA SER A 98 11.07 -0.35 -1.51
C SER A 98 9.70 -0.87 -1.88
N LEU A 99 9.19 -0.42 -3.01
CA LEU A 99 7.91 -0.83 -3.56
C LEU A 99 8.08 -2.14 -4.34
N LYS A 100 7.16 -3.08 -4.10
CA LYS A 100 7.04 -4.29 -4.91
C LYS A 100 5.93 -4.10 -5.95
N GLN A 101 6.09 -4.70 -7.13
CA GLN A 101 5.08 -4.63 -8.19
C GLN A 101 3.69 -5.07 -7.72
N THR A 102 3.62 -6.14 -6.91
CA THR A 102 2.38 -6.68 -6.35
C THR A 102 1.68 -5.75 -5.34
N GLN A 103 2.32 -4.69 -4.88
CA GLN A 103 1.74 -3.71 -3.96
C GLN A 103 1.08 -2.55 -4.71
N LEU A 104 1.44 -2.31 -5.97
CA LEU A 104 0.94 -1.17 -6.76
C LEU A 104 -0.57 -1.15 -6.88
N ILE A 105 -1.21 -2.31 -6.98
CA ILE A 105 -2.65 -2.45 -7.15
C ILE A 105 -3.47 -1.92 -5.96
N PHE A 106 -2.87 -1.88 -4.75
CA PHE A 106 -3.54 -1.44 -3.53
C PHE A 106 -3.38 0.05 -3.24
N PHE A 107 -2.55 0.76 -4.02
CA PHE A 107 -2.45 2.21 -3.87
C PHE A 107 -3.72 2.90 -4.30
N ARG A 108 -4.10 3.92 -3.55
CA ARG A 108 -5.19 4.82 -3.85
C ARG A 108 -4.72 6.25 -3.72
N GLN A 109 -5.48 7.17 -4.32
CA GLN A 109 -5.20 8.59 -4.29
C GLN A 109 -6.46 9.39 -3.95
N ASN A 110 -6.33 10.35 -3.08
CA ASN A 110 -7.34 11.36 -2.85
C ASN A 110 -6.72 12.70 -2.43
N LYS A 111 -7.53 13.77 -2.42
CA LYS A 111 -7.05 15.11 -2.05
C LYS A 111 -6.65 15.25 -0.58
N LYS A 112 -7.17 14.39 0.31
CA LYS A 112 -6.93 14.45 1.76
C LYS A 112 -5.58 13.87 2.14
N TRP A 113 -5.19 12.76 1.53
CA TRP A 113 -4.05 11.92 1.93
C TRP A 113 -2.97 11.81 0.87
N GLY A 114 -3.19 12.37 -0.34
CA GLY A 114 -2.32 12.12 -1.50
C GLY A 114 -2.40 10.66 -1.93
N ASN A 115 -1.28 10.09 -2.35
CA ASN A 115 -1.20 8.63 -2.54
C ASN A 115 -1.17 7.96 -1.17
N TYR A 116 -2.03 6.96 -0.98
CA TYR A 116 -2.15 6.29 0.30
C TYR A 116 -2.28 4.79 0.18
N TYR A 117 -2.05 4.12 1.31
CA TYR A 117 -2.02 2.67 1.46
C TYR A 117 -2.52 2.30 2.86
N LEU A 118 -3.36 1.28 2.96
CA LEU A 118 -3.92 0.84 4.23
C LEU A 118 -3.40 -0.55 4.60
N GLU A 119 -2.99 -0.71 5.84
CA GLU A 119 -2.48 -1.96 6.41
C GLU A 119 -3.24 -2.31 7.68
N VAL A 120 -3.54 -3.58 7.92
CA VAL A 120 -4.17 -4.06 9.14
C VAL A 120 -3.21 -4.92 9.96
N ASN A 121 -3.24 -4.76 11.26
CA ASN A 121 -2.52 -5.64 12.20
C ASN A 121 -3.50 -6.13 13.28
N PRO A 122 -4.13 -7.30 13.09
CA PRO A 122 -5.11 -7.82 14.04
C PRO A 122 -4.50 -8.13 15.41
N THR A 123 -3.25 -8.59 15.47
CA THR A 123 -2.56 -8.88 16.74
C THR A 123 -2.40 -7.63 17.62
N LYS A 124 -2.26 -6.45 16.99
CA LYS A 124 -2.19 -5.15 17.70
C LYS A 124 -3.54 -4.44 17.79
N ASN A 125 -4.60 -5.07 17.33
CA ASN A 125 -5.94 -4.49 17.26
C ASN A 125 -5.94 -3.08 16.62
N CYS A 126 -5.24 -2.92 15.50
CA CYS A 126 -5.12 -1.63 14.82
C CYS A 126 -4.99 -1.76 13.30
N PHE A 127 -5.30 -0.68 12.62
CA PHE A 127 -4.96 -0.49 11.21
C PHE A 127 -4.15 0.79 11.02
N CYS A 128 -3.43 0.85 9.93
CA CYS A 128 -2.45 1.88 9.66
C CYS A 128 -2.72 2.51 8.30
N LEU A 129 -2.84 3.82 8.27
CA LEU A 129 -2.84 4.61 7.04
C LEU A 129 -1.41 5.12 6.79
N LYS A 130 -0.81 4.67 5.71
CA LYS A 130 0.40 5.28 5.14
C LYS A 130 -0.06 6.25 4.05
N TYR A 131 0.22 7.53 4.23
CA TYR A 131 -0.29 8.59 3.37
C TYR A 131 0.82 9.53 2.92
N ASN A 132 0.52 10.37 1.92
CA ASN A 132 1.51 11.19 1.24
C ASN A 132 2.69 10.34 0.74
N VAL A 133 2.35 9.18 0.16
CA VAL A 133 3.36 8.21 -0.28
C VAL A 133 3.98 8.71 -1.58
N LEU A 134 5.28 8.89 -1.55
CA LEU A 134 6.09 9.31 -2.68
C LEU A 134 7.25 8.33 -2.86
N GLN A 135 7.66 8.11 -4.09
CA GLN A 135 8.85 7.35 -4.42
C GLN A 135 9.92 8.29 -4.96
N GLU A 136 11.11 8.23 -4.37
CA GLU A 136 12.25 8.98 -4.88
C GLU A 136 12.65 8.45 -6.26
N ALA A 137 12.74 9.34 -7.23
CA ALA A 137 13.00 8.96 -8.63
C ALA A 137 14.30 8.17 -8.83
N VAL A 138 15.36 8.55 -8.14
CA VAL A 138 16.69 7.94 -8.30
C VAL A 138 16.88 6.71 -7.41
N THR A 139 16.58 6.83 -6.13
CA THR A 139 16.83 5.74 -5.16
C THR A 139 15.70 4.73 -5.08
N SER A 140 14.55 5.04 -5.67
CA SER A 140 13.31 4.27 -5.55
C SER A 140 12.85 4.06 -4.10
N LYS A 141 13.39 4.81 -3.13
CA LYS A 141 12.97 4.76 -1.74
C LYS A 141 11.57 5.35 -1.57
N LEU A 142 10.76 4.68 -0.77
CA LEU A 142 9.46 5.21 -0.37
C LEU A 142 9.62 6.18 0.79
N ARG A 143 8.91 7.31 0.68
CA ARG A 143 8.68 8.26 1.77
C ARG A 143 7.18 8.39 2.00
N TYR A 144 6.77 8.34 3.25
CA TYR A 144 5.37 8.46 3.63
C TYR A 144 5.23 8.92 5.08
N GLN A 145 4.06 9.44 5.39
CA GLN A 145 3.61 9.69 6.75
C GLN A 145 2.72 8.52 7.19
N THR A 146 2.63 8.31 8.50
CA THR A 146 1.90 7.16 9.07
C THR A 146 0.98 7.63 10.18
N LYS A 147 -0.26 7.13 10.20
CA LYS A 147 -1.19 7.25 11.33
C LYS A 147 -1.77 5.86 11.62
N HIS A 148 -1.72 5.49 12.87
CA HIS A 148 -2.37 4.27 13.37
C HIS A 148 -3.72 4.63 13.97
N PHE A 149 -4.69 3.74 13.77
CA PHE A 149 -6.04 3.83 14.33
C PHE A 149 -6.34 2.51 15.03
N ALA A 150 -6.96 2.56 16.20
CA ALA A 150 -7.46 1.37 16.87
C ALA A 150 -8.60 0.73 16.04
N LEU A 151 -8.75 -0.58 16.11
CA LEU A 151 -9.90 -1.29 15.54
C LEU A 151 -11.03 -1.33 16.57
N ASP A 152 -11.54 -0.12 16.88
CA ASP A 152 -12.65 0.15 17.78
C ASP A 152 -13.48 1.35 17.26
N GLU A 153 -14.50 1.72 18.01
CA GLU A 153 -15.38 2.87 17.71
C GLU A 153 -14.61 4.16 17.51
N ILE A 154 -13.67 4.45 18.42
CA ILE A 154 -12.91 5.70 18.40
C ILE A 154 -11.99 5.77 17.18
N GLY A 155 -11.24 4.71 16.92
CA GLY A 155 -10.32 4.67 15.78
C GLY A 155 -11.02 4.73 14.42
N ILE A 156 -12.21 4.11 14.28
CA ILE A 156 -13.03 4.25 13.06
C ILE A 156 -13.51 5.70 12.89
N LYS A 157 -14.04 6.33 13.94
CA LYS A 157 -14.47 7.73 13.89
C LYS A 157 -13.30 8.67 13.58
N GLU A 158 -12.15 8.48 14.23
CA GLU A 158 -10.93 9.25 13.92
C GLU A 158 -10.51 9.10 12.45
N PHE A 159 -10.54 7.90 11.90
CA PHE A 159 -10.16 7.64 10.50
C PHE A 159 -11.00 8.47 9.53
N TRP A 160 -12.31 8.53 9.71
CA TRP A 160 -13.21 9.28 8.83
C TRP A 160 -12.98 10.79 8.85
N VAL A 161 -12.63 11.34 10.00
CA VAL A 161 -12.40 12.78 10.15
C VAL A 161 -10.95 13.19 9.96
N PHE A 162 -10.03 12.23 9.83
CA PHE A 162 -8.60 12.51 9.74
C PHE A 162 -8.24 13.35 8.49
N ARG A 163 -7.68 14.54 8.73
CA ARG A 163 -7.27 15.52 7.70
C ARG A 163 -5.88 16.03 8.03
N PRO A 164 -4.81 15.27 7.65
CA PRO A 164 -3.45 15.65 7.98
C PRO A 164 -2.94 16.80 7.11
N LYS A 165 -1.96 17.52 7.64
CA LYS A 165 -1.10 18.37 6.82
C LYS A 165 -0.09 17.47 6.10
N LEU A 166 -0.09 17.53 4.77
CA LEU A 166 0.86 16.77 3.96
C LEU A 166 2.23 17.46 3.98
N LYS A 167 3.27 16.67 4.26
CA LYS A 167 4.66 17.16 4.25
C LYS A 167 5.17 17.25 2.81
N THR A 168 5.89 18.31 2.51
CA THR A 168 6.68 18.38 1.28
C THR A 168 7.98 17.59 1.47
N TYR A 169 8.29 16.70 0.55
CA TYR A 169 9.55 15.98 0.54
C TYR A 169 10.45 16.56 -0.55
N THR A 170 11.65 16.92 -0.15
CA THR A 170 12.72 17.32 -1.08
C THR A 170 13.80 16.25 -1.06
N SER A 171 14.25 15.83 -2.22
CA SER A 171 15.41 14.96 -2.34
C SER A 171 16.69 15.75 -2.06
N ASN A 172 17.66 15.15 -1.37
CA ASN A 172 18.95 15.77 -1.17
C ASN A 172 19.85 15.43 -2.39
N PRO A 173 20.26 16.41 -3.21
CA PRO A 173 21.03 16.17 -4.43
C PRO A 173 22.38 15.50 -4.14
N VAL A 174 23.02 15.80 -3.02
CA VAL A 174 24.29 15.16 -2.63
C VAL A 174 24.10 13.67 -2.38
N ASN A 175 23.04 13.28 -1.69
CA ASN A 175 22.74 11.87 -1.44
C ASN A 175 22.37 11.13 -2.74
N GLN A 176 21.64 11.77 -3.63
CA GLN A 176 21.30 11.22 -4.95
C GLN A 176 22.57 10.99 -5.78
N ARG A 177 23.46 11.97 -5.85
CA ARG A 177 24.73 11.88 -6.56
C ARG A 177 25.59 10.72 -6.02
N LYS A 178 25.80 10.65 -4.70
CA LYS A 178 26.53 9.55 -4.05
C LYS A 178 25.92 8.19 -4.35
N TYR A 179 24.59 8.10 -4.37
CA TYR A 179 23.91 6.85 -4.70
C TYR A 179 24.19 6.43 -6.16
N ILE A 180 24.09 7.36 -7.12
CA ILE A 180 24.37 7.06 -8.53
C ILE A 180 25.85 6.67 -8.71
N GLN A 181 26.78 7.39 -8.11
CA GLN A 181 28.22 7.05 -8.14
C GLN A 181 28.45 5.63 -7.62
N HIS A 182 27.80 5.26 -6.52
CA HIS A 182 27.87 3.91 -5.98
C HIS A 182 27.32 2.87 -6.95
N GLN A 183 26.17 3.14 -7.59
CA GLN A 183 25.56 2.23 -8.58
C GLN A 183 26.48 2.04 -9.81
N ILE A 184 27.12 3.10 -10.30
CA ILE A 184 28.10 3.02 -11.40
C ILE A 184 29.29 2.15 -10.97
N LYS A 185 29.86 2.41 -9.79
CA LYS A 185 30.99 1.63 -9.25
C LYS A 185 30.67 0.15 -9.10
N GLN A 186 29.46 -0.18 -8.66
CA GLN A 186 28.98 -1.56 -8.52
C GLN A 186 28.54 -2.21 -9.84
N LYS A 187 28.63 -1.48 -10.95
CA LYS A 187 28.17 -1.97 -12.27
C LYS A 187 26.75 -2.53 -12.24
N SER A 188 25.88 -1.96 -11.42
CA SER A 188 24.47 -2.35 -11.37
C SER A 188 23.78 -2.02 -12.71
N LYS A 189 22.61 -2.63 -12.98
CA LYS A 189 21.82 -2.33 -14.19
C LYS A 189 21.53 -0.83 -14.34
N LEU A 190 21.18 -0.16 -13.22
CA LEU A 190 21.00 1.28 -13.18
C LEU A 190 22.31 2.02 -13.45
N GLY A 191 23.38 1.62 -12.76
CA GLY A 191 24.69 2.24 -12.90
C GLY A 191 25.26 2.17 -14.31
N LEU A 192 25.15 1.02 -14.96
CA LEU A 192 25.58 0.84 -16.36
C LEU A 192 24.78 1.72 -17.31
N LYS A 193 23.45 1.76 -17.17
CA LYS A 193 22.61 2.61 -18.00
C LYS A 193 22.92 4.09 -17.83
N VAL A 194 23.13 4.56 -16.61
CA VAL A 194 23.49 5.95 -16.34
C VAL A 194 24.90 6.26 -16.84
N ALA A 195 25.87 5.36 -16.64
CA ALA A 195 27.23 5.54 -17.17
C ALA A 195 27.25 5.66 -18.70
N GLU A 196 26.46 4.81 -19.40
CA GLU A 196 26.30 4.88 -20.85
C GLU A 196 25.74 6.23 -21.30
N MET A 197 24.64 6.69 -20.65
CA MET A 197 24.03 7.99 -20.98
C MET A 197 24.99 9.17 -20.74
N LEU A 198 25.74 9.14 -19.66
CA LEU A 198 26.76 10.17 -19.35
C LEU A 198 27.87 10.15 -20.39
N TYR A 199 28.36 8.97 -20.75
CA TYR A 199 29.40 8.81 -21.77
C TYR A 199 28.95 9.36 -23.14
N GLN A 200 27.73 9.04 -23.56
CA GLN A 200 27.16 9.56 -24.83
C GLN A 200 27.08 11.09 -24.89
N GLN A 201 26.88 11.73 -23.70
CA GLN A 201 26.80 13.18 -23.57
C GLN A 201 28.16 13.83 -23.21
N GLN A 202 29.24 13.06 -23.11
CA GLN A 202 30.56 13.50 -22.68
C GLN A 202 30.53 14.20 -21.29
N LEU A 203 29.65 13.74 -20.40
CA LEU A 203 29.47 14.26 -19.06
C LEU A 203 29.95 13.26 -17.99
N SER A 204 30.37 13.78 -16.85
CA SER A 204 30.52 13.03 -15.60
C SER A 204 29.28 13.21 -14.73
N ILE A 205 29.14 12.37 -13.69
CA ILE A 205 28.06 12.52 -12.72
C ILE A 205 28.19 13.86 -11.94
N ASP A 206 29.38 14.41 -11.84
CA ASP A 206 29.65 15.66 -11.11
C ASP A 206 29.25 16.91 -11.93
N ASP A 207 29.15 16.77 -13.23
CA ASP A 207 28.69 17.85 -14.15
C ASP A 207 27.16 18.02 -14.13
N LEU A 208 26.43 17.04 -13.58
CA LEU A 208 24.97 17.13 -13.52
C LEU A 208 24.50 18.20 -12.54
N PRO A 209 23.62 19.13 -12.97
CA PRO A 209 23.08 20.14 -12.07
C PRO A 209 22.19 19.51 -11.00
N ASN A 210 22.20 20.08 -9.79
CA ASN A 210 21.39 19.59 -8.68
C ASN A 210 19.90 19.55 -8.99
N SER A 211 19.40 20.41 -9.87
CA SER A 211 17.99 20.42 -10.31
C SER A 211 17.53 19.13 -10.97
N ILE A 212 18.42 18.38 -11.62
CA ILE A 212 18.13 17.07 -12.22
C ILE A 212 18.01 15.99 -11.13
N LEU A 213 18.78 16.14 -10.05
CA LEU A 213 18.87 15.15 -8.95
C LEU A 213 17.77 15.27 -7.90
N VAL A 214 16.94 16.31 -7.93
CA VAL A 214 15.89 16.57 -6.89
C VAL A 214 14.45 16.48 -7.41
N LYS A 215 14.29 16.20 -8.70
CA LYS A 215 12.94 16.01 -9.30
C LYS A 215 12.31 14.68 -8.95
#